data_2c12c7d02f02e790c0f3e32727c2234f
#
_entry.id   2c12c7d02f02e790c0f3e32727c2234f
#
_cell.length_a   1.000
_cell.length_b   1.000
_cell.length_c   1.000
_cell.angle_alpha   90.00
_cell.angle_beta   90.00
_cell.angle_gamma   90.00
#
_symmetry.space_group_name_H-M   'P 1'
#
loop_
_entity.id
_entity.type
_entity.pdbx_description
1 polymer ?
#
loop_
_entity_poly.entity_id
_entity_poly.type
_entity_poly.pdbx_seq_one_letter_code
_entity_poly.pdbx_strand_id
1 'polypeptide(L)'
;MNDIKSIKKIDIHAHATPFRPYYPPYLMDGKEIAWVSDTNVIELYDKLNIEKGVLLALSSPEGLMAPISSEECKFLADKHPNRFFWFCGVDPRAFPNTDDGDLEHIIKHYKKLGAKGVGEITAHIYADDIKLMNLYSACEKNDMPIIIHISPSFESGYGIYDDVGLPRIEKILKTFPSLKVIGHSGGFWHELSSNLTQENRQDAQTSKVEDGNRIVELMRKYPNLYCDISAQSGATALMRDKEFTLKFLNEFSNRVMYGCDICLPHQTFSFALAGFLEELVLKGELSVEVYKKLVRDNAIRILKLDM
;
A
#
# COMPACT_ATOMS: atom_id res chain seq x y z
N MET A 1 4.23 -19.12 26.37
CA MET A 1 4.63 -18.25 25.24
C MET A 1 3.65 -18.53 24.12
N ASN A 2 2.84 -17.54 23.76
CA ASN A 2 1.97 -17.69 22.58
C ASN A 2 2.86 -17.84 21.37
N ASP A 3 2.71 -18.92 20.64
CA ASP A 3 3.51 -19.21 19.45
C ASP A 3 3.14 -18.22 18.34
N ILE A 4 3.92 -17.17 18.18
CA ILE A 4 3.71 -16.15 17.12
C ILE A 4 3.74 -16.77 15.71
N LYS A 5 4.40 -17.93 15.56
CA LYS A 5 4.44 -18.67 14.30
C LYS A 5 3.07 -19.26 13.92
N SER A 6 2.17 -19.40 14.89
CA SER A 6 0.79 -19.83 14.60
C SER A 6 -0.06 -18.70 13.99
N ILE A 7 0.36 -17.44 14.13
CA ILE A 7 -0.34 -16.29 13.55
C ILE A 7 -0.04 -16.20 12.06
N LYS A 8 -1.03 -16.54 11.25
CA LYS A 8 -0.97 -16.38 9.79
C LYS A 8 -1.13 -14.91 9.42
N LYS A 9 -0.19 -14.38 8.63
CA LYS A 9 -0.21 -12.98 8.16
C LYS A 9 -1.19 -12.81 7.00
N ILE A 10 -1.64 -11.58 6.78
CA ILE A 10 -2.32 -11.12 5.57
C ILE A 10 -1.48 -10.00 4.97
N ASP A 11 -1.16 -10.14 3.71
CA ASP A 11 -0.47 -9.11 2.92
C ASP A 11 -1.51 -8.22 2.23
N ILE A 12 -1.49 -6.91 2.49
CA ILE A 12 -2.43 -5.99 1.82
C ILE A 12 -1.90 -5.41 0.51
N HIS A 13 -0.66 -5.76 0.12
CA HIS A 13 -0.01 -5.15 -1.03
C HIS A 13 0.89 -6.15 -1.78
N ALA A 14 0.38 -6.66 -2.87
CA ALA A 14 1.16 -7.48 -3.80
C ALA A 14 0.76 -7.20 -5.25
N HIS A 15 1.67 -7.39 -6.16
CA HIS A 15 1.43 -7.33 -7.59
C HIS A 15 1.72 -8.70 -8.21
N ALA A 16 0.92 -9.09 -9.20
CA ALA A 16 1.19 -10.28 -10.01
C ALA A 16 0.50 -10.15 -11.35
N THR A 17 1.09 -10.76 -12.37
CA THR A 17 0.47 -10.86 -13.69
C THR A 17 0.45 -12.31 -14.18
N PRO A 18 -0.66 -12.79 -14.77
CA PRO A 18 -0.74 -14.10 -15.38
C PRO A 18 -0.01 -14.17 -16.73
N PHE A 19 0.31 -13.01 -17.31
CA PHE A 19 0.89 -12.88 -18.66
C PHE A 19 2.40 -12.62 -18.67
N ARG A 20 3.06 -12.88 -17.55
CA ARG A 20 4.51 -12.68 -17.43
C ARG A 20 5.35 -13.12 -18.63
N PRO A 21 5.10 -14.26 -19.28
CA PRO A 21 5.89 -14.68 -20.45
C PRO A 21 5.77 -13.75 -21.66
N TYR A 22 4.75 -12.91 -21.70
CA TYR A 22 4.46 -12.01 -22.82
C TYR A 22 4.95 -10.59 -22.58
N TYR A 23 5.34 -10.24 -21.35
CA TYR A 23 5.93 -8.94 -21.06
C TYR A 23 7.43 -8.95 -21.43
N PRO A 24 7.92 -7.87 -22.06
CA PRO A 24 9.34 -7.77 -22.31
C PRO A 24 10.10 -7.79 -20.98
N PRO A 25 11.27 -8.43 -20.93
CA PRO A 25 12.10 -8.40 -19.75
C PRO A 25 12.52 -6.96 -19.44
N TYR A 26 12.44 -6.59 -18.17
CA TYR A 26 12.95 -5.33 -17.68
C TYR A 26 14.41 -5.49 -17.29
N LEU A 27 15.26 -4.51 -17.62
CA LEU A 27 16.68 -4.54 -17.25
C LEU A 27 16.91 -3.65 -16.03
N MET A 28 17.38 -4.25 -14.95
CA MET A 28 17.87 -3.52 -13.77
C MET A 28 19.34 -3.92 -13.55
N ASP A 29 20.23 -2.95 -13.54
CA ASP A 29 21.68 -3.16 -13.45
C ASP A 29 22.22 -4.15 -14.50
N GLY A 30 21.66 -4.09 -15.73
CA GLY A 30 22.04 -4.96 -16.84
C GLY A 30 21.56 -6.41 -16.74
N LYS A 31 20.73 -6.73 -15.73
CA LYS A 31 20.13 -8.07 -15.59
C LYS A 31 18.66 -8.03 -15.97
N GLU A 32 18.23 -9.05 -16.71
CA GLU A 32 16.82 -9.23 -17.00
C GLU A 32 16.04 -9.54 -15.72
N ILE A 33 15.05 -8.70 -15.41
CA ILE A 33 14.10 -8.92 -14.34
C ILE A 33 12.73 -9.11 -14.95
N ALA A 34 12.14 -10.27 -14.71
CA ALA A 34 10.77 -10.52 -15.10
C ALA A 34 9.82 -10.09 -13.97
N TRP A 35 8.67 -9.57 -14.35
CA TRP A 35 7.60 -9.28 -13.43
C TRP A 35 7.13 -10.55 -12.70
N VAL A 36 6.68 -10.40 -11.47
CA VAL A 36 6.29 -11.54 -10.62
C VAL A 36 5.02 -12.22 -11.12
N SER A 37 4.99 -13.55 -11.07
CA SER A 37 3.81 -14.36 -11.33
C SER A 37 3.07 -14.69 -10.04
N ASP A 38 1.81 -15.18 -10.16
CA ASP A 38 1.04 -15.73 -9.05
C ASP A 38 1.80 -16.83 -8.28
N THR A 39 2.51 -17.70 -9.00
CA THR A 39 3.33 -18.76 -8.38
C THR A 39 4.45 -18.20 -7.53
N ASN A 40 5.18 -17.18 -8.02
CA ASN A 40 6.23 -16.53 -7.24
C ASN A 40 5.68 -15.87 -5.95
N VAL A 41 4.52 -15.21 -6.03
CA VAL A 41 3.88 -14.61 -4.85
C VAL A 41 3.49 -15.70 -3.84
N ILE A 42 2.89 -16.81 -4.29
CA ILE A 42 2.51 -17.91 -3.42
C ILE A 42 3.73 -18.53 -2.73
N GLU A 43 4.83 -18.76 -3.45
CA GLU A 43 6.08 -19.27 -2.87
C GLU A 43 6.66 -18.33 -1.80
N LEU A 44 6.59 -17.01 -2.01
CA LEU A 44 7.01 -16.03 -1.02
C LEU A 44 6.08 -16.01 0.19
N TYR A 45 4.77 -16.13 -0.03
CA TYR A 45 3.78 -16.21 1.05
C TYR A 45 4.00 -17.43 1.95
N ASP A 46 4.31 -18.60 1.36
CA ASP A 46 4.58 -19.80 2.13
C ASP A 46 5.83 -19.64 3.02
N LYS A 47 6.88 -18.99 2.50
CA LYS A 47 8.10 -18.69 3.28
C LYS A 47 7.87 -17.65 4.39
N LEU A 48 6.98 -16.68 4.16
CA LEU A 48 6.68 -15.59 5.11
C LEU A 48 5.54 -15.93 6.08
N ASN A 49 4.95 -17.12 6.02
CA ASN A 49 3.76 -17.49 6.77
C ASN A 49 2.55 -16.58 6.52
N ILE A 50 2.36 -16.20 5.25
CA ILE A 50 1.22 -15.40 4.78
C ILE A 50 0.14 -16.35 4.26
N GLU A 51 -1.06 -16.24 4.84
CA GLU A 51 -2.21 -17.06 4.44
C GLU A 51 -2.83 -16.57 3.14
N LYS A 52 -3.13 -15.28 3.08
CA LYS A 52 -3.73 -14.61 1.93
C LYS A 52 -3.13 -13.24 1.71
N GLY A 53 -3.25 -12.74 0.49
CA GLY A 53 -2.89 -11.37 0.17
C GLY A 53 -3.85 -10.69 -0.79
N VAL A 54 -3.67 -9.39 -0.94
CA VAL A 54 -4.45 -8.54 -1.83
C VAL A 54 -3.60 -8.21 -3.06
N LEU A 55 -4.06 -8.62 -4.23
CA LEU A 55 -3.48 -8.22 -5.50
C LEU A 55 -3.96 -6.82 -5.88
N LEU A 56 -3.04 -5.91 -6.11
CA LEU A 56 -3.32 -4.55 -6.51
C LEU A 56 -3.13 -4.37 -8.02
N ALA A 57 -4.10 -3.71 -8.65
CA ALA A 57 -3.99 -3.33 -10.05
C ALA A 57 -3.11 -2.07 -10.21
N LEU A 58 -2.41 -1.98 -11.34
CA LEU A 58 -1.63 -0.82 -11.78
C LEU A 58 -2.22 -0.35 -13.10
N SER A 59 -3.21 0.53 -13.04
CA SER A 59 -4.01 0.93 -14.21
C SER A 59 -3.52 2.20 -14.90
N SER A 60 -2.62 2.95 -14.28
CA SER A 60 -2.10 4.20 -14.86
C SER A 60 -0.98 3.93 -15.86
N PRO A 61 -0.93 4.70 -16.97
CA PRO A 61 0.10 4.52 -18.01
C PRO A 61 1.53 4.75 -17.51
N GLU A 62 1.70 5.45 -16.41
CA GLU A 62 2.98 5.65 -15.73
C GLU A 62 3.41 4.42 -14.92
N GLY A 63 2.57 3.40 -14.85
CA GLY A 63 2.87 2.16 -14.12
C GLY A 63 4.21 1.56 -14.52
N LEU A 64 5.01 1.22 -13.52
CA LEU A 64 6.46 1.11 -13.57
C LEU A 64 7.02 0.17 -14.65
N MET A 65 6.46 -0.99 -14.87
CA MET A 65 7.05 -1.99 -15.77
C MET A 65 6.03 -2.59 -16.73
N ALA A 66 4.82 -2.75 -16.26
CA ALA A 66 3.69 -3.19 -17.07
C ALA A 66 2.41 -2.84 -16.33
N PRO A 67 1.40 -2.31 -17.02
CA PRO A 67 0.09 -2.14 -16.41
C PRO A 67 -0.45 -3.51 -16.01
N ILE A 68 -1.08 -3.56 -14.82
CA ILE A 68 -1.81 -4.74 -14.33
C ILE A 68 -3.26 -4.33 -14.23
N SER A 69 -4.12 -4.97 -15.03
CA SER A 69 -5.54 -4.63 -15.06
C SER A 69 -6.31 -5.18 -13.86
N SER A 70 -7.48 -4.60 -13.60
CA SER A 70 -8.43 -5.13 -12.63
C SER A 70 -8.85 -6.57 -12.94
N GLU A 71 -8.97 -6.88 -14.23
CA GLU A 71 -9.37 -8.18 -14.72
C GLU A 71 -8.30 -9.24 -14.49
N GLU A 72 -7.01 -8.89 -14.62
CA GLU A 72 -5.90 -9.77 -14.28
C GLU A 72 -5.88 -10.09 -12.78
N CYS A 73 -6.02 -9.07 -11.93
CA CYS A 73 -6.11 -9.27 -10.47
C CYS A 73 -7.29 -10.18 -10.10
N LYS A 74 -8.47 -9.92 -10.70
CA LYS A 74 -9.65 -10.76 -10.50
C LYS A 74 -9.42 -12.19 -11.00
N PHE A 75 -8.85 -12.37 -12.19
CA PHE A 75 -8.55 -13.68 -12.76
C PHE A 75 -7.66 -14.50 -11.82
N LEU A 76 -6.60 -13.89 -11.27
CA LEU A 76 -5.71 -14.58 -10.34
C LEU A 76 -6.37 -14.86 -8.98
N ALA A 77 -7.22 -13.96 -8.50
CA ALA A 77 -7.99 -14.19 -7.27
C ALA A 77 -9.02 -15.34 -7.45
N ASP A 78 -9.69 -15.42 -8.60
CA ASP A 78 -10.59 -16.52 -8.93
C ASP A 78 -9.83 -17.85 -9.10
N LYS A 79 -8.64 -17.82 -9.69
CA LYS A 79 -7.75 -18.99 -9.84
C LYS A 79 -7.26 -19.53 -8.50
N HIS A 80 -6.99 -18.64 -7.53
CA HIS A 80 -6.45 -18.97 -6.21
C HIS A 80 -7.30 -18.35 -5.06
N PRO A 81 -8.58 -18.75 -4.90
CA PRO A 81 -9.51 -18.07 -3.97
C PRO A 81 -9.11 -18.20 -2.50
N ASN A 82 -8.25 -19.19 -2.17
CA ASN A 82 -7.72 -19.40 -0.85
C ASN A 82 -6.40 -18.63 -0.59
N ARG A 83 -5.89 -17.92 -1.59
CA ARG A 83 -4.61 -17.19 -1.49
C ARG A 83 -4.75 -15.70 -1.78
N PHE A 84 -5.70 -15.29 -2.61
CA PHE A 84 -5.81 -13.90 -3.05
C PHE A 84 -7.20 -13.31 -2.85
N PHE A 85 -7.21 -12.07 -2.39
CA PHE A 85 -8.21 -11.05 -2.64
C PHE A 85 -7.67 -10.11 -3.71
N TRP A 86 -8.44 -9.12 -4.11
CA TRP A 86 -8.00 -8.15 -5.12
C TRP A 86 -8.62 -6.77 -4.94
N PHE A 87 -7.90 -5.76 -5.39
CA PHE A 87 -8.34 -4.40 -5.57
C PHE A 87 -8.47 -4.09 -7.05
N CYS A 88 -9.46 -3.28 -7.40
CA CYS A 88 -9.54 -2.76 -8.77
C CYS A 88 -8.66 -1.51 -8.93
N GLY A 89 -8.15 -1.33 -10.13
CA GLY A 89 -7.48 -0.10 -10.55
C GLY A 89 -8.39 0.70 -11.45
N VAL A 90 -8.47 1.99 -11.21
CA VAL A 90 -9.18 2.94 -12.07
C VAL A 90 -8.27 4.15 -12.26
N ASP A 91 -7.83 4.39 -13.50
CA ASP A 91 -7.16 5.65 -13.80
C ASP A 91 -8.24 6.74 -13.89
N PRO A 92 -8.13 7.81 -13.10
CA PRO A 92 -9.15 8.85 -13.06
C PRO A 92 -9.26 9.65 -14.38
N ARG A 93 -8.29 9.50 -15.28
CA ARG A 93 -8.25 10.18 -16.59
C ARG A 93 -8.92 9.37 -17.71
N ALA A 94 -9.23 8.10 -17.45
CA ALA A 94 -9.68 7.18 -18.49
C ALA A 94 -11.18 7.29 -18.82
N PHE A 95 -12.06 7.55 -17.85
CA PHE A 95 -13.50 7.48 -17.98
C PHE A 95 -14.26 8.53 -17.20
N PRO A 96 -15.20 9.17 -17.84
CA PRO A 96 -14.98 9.95 -19.02
C PRO A 96 -13.91 10.98 -18.73
N ASN A 97 -13.13 11.39 -19.68
CA ASN A 97 -12.03 12.33 -19.47
C ASN A 97 -12.52 13.76 -19.24
N THR A 98 -13.46 13.93 -18.33
CA THR A 98 -14.09 15.19 -17.94
C THR A 98 -14.08 15.34 -16.43
N ASP A 99 -14.15 16.58 -15.93
CA ASP A 99 -14.08 16.89 -14.50
C ASP A 99 -15.31 16.40 -13.71
N ASP A 100 -16.43 16.14 -14.40
CA ASP A 100 -17.71 15.67 -13.85
C ASP A 100 -17.99 14.19 -14.17
N GLY A 101 -16.97 13.44 -14.58
CA GLY A 101 -17.10 12.03 -14.94
C GLY A 101 -17.67 11.17 -13.84
N ASP A 102 -18.71 10.38 -14.13
CA ASP A 102 -19.29 9.44 -13.18
C ASP A 102 -18.45 8.17 -13.06
N LEU A 103 -17.51 8.18 -12.10
CA LEU A 103 -16.72 7.01 -11.75
C LEU A 103 -17.43 6.06 -10.77
N GLU A 104 -18.57 6.48 -10.18
CA GLU A 104 -19.29 5.67 -9.18
C GLU A 104 -19.81 4.36 -9.77
N HIS A 105 -20.29 4.38 -10.98
CA HIS A 105 -20.78 3.21 -11.70
C HIS A 105 -19.69 2.15 -11.90
N ILE A 106 -18.44 2.58 -12.23
CA ILE A 106 -17.29 1.68 -12.40
C ILE A 106 -16.90 1.06 -11.05
N ILE A 107 -16.82 1.88 -10.00
CA ILE A 107 -16.51 1.40 -8.65
C ILE A 107 -17.57 0.39 -8.17
N LYS A 108 -18.85 0.67 -8.39
CA LYS A 108 -19.95 -0.26 -8.08
C LYS A 108 -19.84 -1.57 -8.86
N HIS A 109 -19.43 -1.49 -10.11
CA HIS A 109 -19.23 -2.68 -10.95
C HIS A 109 -18.16 -3.59 -10.36
N TYR A 110 -16.95 -3.06 -10.10
CA TYR A 110 -15.88 -3.87 -9.54
C TYR A 110 -16.17 -4.36 -8.11
N LYS A 111 -16.86 -3.56 -7.30
CA LYS A 111 -17.32 -4.00 -5.99
C LYS A 111 -18.24 -5.22 -6.07
N LYS A 112 -19.19 -5.23 -7.03
CA LYS A 112 -20.07 -6.40 -7.29
C LYS A 112 -19.29 -7.62 -7.75
N LEU A 113 -18.17 -7.43 -8.43
CA LEU A 113 -17.28 -8.52 -8.86
C LEU A 113 -16.36 -9.02 -7.72
N GLY A 114 -16.41 -8.41 -6.53
CA GLY A 114 -15.69 -8.85 -5.35
C GLY A 114 -14.42 -8.07 -5.02
N ALA A 115 -14.14 -6.96 -5.72
CA ALA A 115 -13.03 -6.07 -5.35
C ALA A 115 -13.21 -5.54 -3.92
N LYS A 116 -12.14 -5.56 -3.12
CA LYS A 116 -12.13 -5.15 -1.71
C LYS A 116 -11.67 -3.71 -1.49
N GLY A 117 -11.20 -3.03 -2.53
CA GLY A 117 -10.71 -1.65 -2.52
C GLY A 117 -10.29 -1.20 -3.91
N VAL A 118 -9.71 -0.01 -3.97
CA VAL A 118 -9.19 0.62 -5.20
C VAL A 118 -7.71 0.93 -5.03
N GLY A 119 -6.90 0.52 -5.99
CA GLY A 119 -5.47 0.77 -5.97
C GLY A 119 -4.66 -0.38 -6.57
N GLU A 120 -3.41 -0.14 -6.68
CA GLU A 120 -2.65 1.01 -6.20
C GLU A 120 -2.91 2.23 -7.10
N ILE A 121 -3.22 3.40 -6.51
CA ILE A 121 -3.44 4.63 -7.29
C ILE A 121 -2.08 5.24 -7.60
N THR A 122 -1.69 5.16 -8.86
CA THR A 122 -0.37 5.56 -9.37
C THR A 122 -0.44 6.65 -10.43
N ALA A 123 -1.61 7.24 -10.67
CA ALA A 123 -1.78 8.32 -11.64
C ALA A 123 -0.87 9.51 -11.30
N HIS A 124 0.01 9.89 -12.25
CA HIS A 124 0.99 10.94 -12.01
C HIS A 124 0.39 12.34 -12.23
N ILE A 125 -0.50 12.71 -11.32
CA ILE A 125 -1.15 14.03 -11.23
C ILE A 125 -1.17 14.49 -9.77
N TYR A 126 -1.50 15.75 -9.54
CA TYR A 126 -1.64 16.27 -8.17
C TYR A 126 -2.71 15.50 -7.38
N ALA A 127 -2.42 15.19 -6.14
CA ALA A 127 -3.30 14.37 -5.30
C ALA A 127 -4.72 14.95 -5.15
N ASP A 128 -4.88 16.25 -5.25
CA ASP A 128 -6.18 16.94 -5.22
C ASP A 128 -6.69 17.41 -6.60
N ASP A 129 -6.16 16.82 -7.68
CA ASP A 129 -6.72 17.02 -9.02
C ASP A 129 -8.21 16.64 -9.03
N ILE A 130 -9.03 17.41 -9.76
CA ILE A 130 -10.48 17.22 -9.77
C ILE A 130 -10.89 15.80 -10.20
N LYS A 131 -10.14 15.17 -11.09
CA LYS A 131 -10.40 13.80 -11.54
C LYS A 131 -10.16 12.77 -10.42
N LEU A 132 -9.09 12.97 -9.62
CA LEU A 132 -8.87 12.15 -8.42
C LEU A 132 -9.91 12.44 -7.34
N MET A 133 -10.31 13.70 -7.14
CA MET A 133 -11.39 14.03 -6.20
C MET A 133 -12.70 13.34 -6.57
N ASN A 134 -13.01 13.21 -7.87
CA ASN A 134 -14.15 12.40 -8.33
C ASN A 134 -14.00 10.92 -8.00
N LEU A 135 -12.80 10.35 -8.19
CA LEU A 135 -12.53 8.96 -7.84
C LEU A 135 -12.68 8.74 -6.31
N TYR A 136 -12.14 9.64 -5.50
CA TYR A 136 -12.25 9.55 -4.03
C TYR A 136 -13.71 9.64 -3.57
N SER A 137 -14.50 10.54 -4.16
CA SER A 137 -15.94 10.64 -3.90
C SER A 137 -16.67 9.34 -4.24
N ALA A 138 -16.37 8.74 -5.39
CA ALA A 138 -16.95 7.46 -5.80
C ALA A 138 -16.54 6.33 -4.84
N CYS A 139 -15.30 6.29 -4.39
CA CYS A 139 -14.81 5.31 -3.43
C CYS A 139 -15.48 5.48 -2.05
N GLU A 140 -15.57 6.72 -1.54
CA GLU A 140 -16.23 7.01 -0.26
C GLU A 140 -17.68 6.56 -0.26
N LYS A 141 -18.47 6.97 -1.28
CA LYS A 141 -19.90 6.59 -1.42
C LYS A 141 -20.11 5.08 -1.48
N ASN A 142 -19.13 4.35 -1.94
CA ASN A 142 -19.19 2.89 -2.06
C ASN A 142 -18.48 2.15 -0.92
N ASP A 143 -17.97 2.86 0.10
CA ASP A 143 -17.15 2.28 1.19
C ASP A 143 -16.05 1.34 0.64
N MET A 144 -15.31 1.85 -0.35
CA MET A 144 -14.16 1.21 -0.94
C MET A 144 -12.89 1.90 -0.45
N PRO A 145 -12.05 1.25 0.37
CA PRO A 145 -10.76 1.79 0.78
C PRO A 145 -9.86 2.01 -0.43
N ILE A 146 -8.95 2.97 -0.32
CA ILE A 146 -7.96 3.26 -1.36
C ILE A 146 -6.54 3.08 -0.84
N ILE A 147 -5.65 2.53 -1.66
CA ILE A 147 -4.19 2.58 -1.45
C ILE A 147 -3.61 3.58 -2.44
N ILE A 148 -2.85 4.55 -1.93
CA ILE A 148 -2.27 5.64 -2.71
C ILE A 148 -0.74 5.53 -2.71
N HIS A 149 -0.16 5.57 -3.90
CA HIS A 149 1.28 5.72 -4.08
C HIS A 149 1.62 7.21 -4.17
N ILE A 150 2.36 7.75 -3.22
CA ILE A 150 2.78 9.14 -3.25
C ILE A 150 4.18 9.23 -3.86
N SER A 151 4.27 9.92 -5.00
CA SER A 151 5.56 10.21 -5.63
C SER A 151 6.34 11.25 -4.82
N PRO A 152 7.65 11.06 -4.58
CA PRO A 152 8.46 12.06 -3.91
C PRO A 152 8.77 13.27 -4.80
N SER A 153 8.61 13.15 -6.12
CA SER A 153 8.88 14.23 -7.09
C SER A 153 7.87 14.19 -8.24
N PHE A 154 7.49 15.37 -8.72
CA PHE A 154 6.68 15.48 -9.94
C PHE A 154 7.51 15.24 -11.22
N GLU A 155 8.81 15.41 -11.17
CA GLU A 155 9.70 15.27 -12.33
C GLU A 155 10.11 13.83 -12.61
N SER A 156 9.97 12.95 -11.64
CA SER A 156 10.44 11.57 -11.74
C SER A 156 9.50 10.60 -11.07
N GLY A 157 9.35 9.43 -11.66
CA GLY A 157 8.61 8.33 -11.07
C GLY A 157 7.13 8.27 -11.47
N TYR A 158 6.39 7.54 -10.68
CA TYR A 158 4.95 7.33 -10.81
C TYR A 158 4.31 7.56 -9.45
N GLY A 159 2.99 7.61 -9.41
CA GLY A 159 2.23 7.90 -8.18
C GLY A 159 1.65 9.31 -8.18
N ILE A 160 0.68 9.52 -7.32
CA ILE A 160 0.09 10.85 -7.13
C ILE A 160 1.12 11.79 -6.50
N TYR A 161 1.04 13.07 -6.84
CA TYR A 161 1.98 14.05 -6.32
C TYR A 161 1.36 14.92 -5.23
N ASP A 162 2.13 15.12 -4.15
CA ASP A 162 1.87 16.13 -3.12
C ASP A 162 3.17 16.84 -2.74
N ASP A 163 3.08 18.05 -2.24
CA ASP A 163 4.22 18.79 -1.71
C ASP A 163 4.66 18.23 -0.34
N VAL A 164 5.86 18.60 0.10
CA VAL A 164 6.34 18.29 1.45
C VAL A 164 5.32 18.77 2.48
N GLY A 165 5.04 17.93 3.47
CA GLY A 165 4.01 18.16 4.47
C GLY A 165 2.61 17.68 4.05
N LEU A 166 2.47 17.05 2.89
CA LEU A 166 1.23 16.40 2.41
C LEU A 166 -0.03 17.30 2.51
N PRO A 167 0.00 18.57 2.06
CA PRO A 167 -1.15 19.47 2.21
C PRO A 167 -2.37 19.03 1.41
N ARG A 168 -2.17 18.40 0.23
CA ARG A 168 -3.28 17.88 -0.59
C ARG A 168 -3.89 16.62 -0.02
N ILE A 169 -3.05 15.73 0.52
CA ILE A 169 -3.54 14.54 1.26
C ILE A 169 -4.35 14.99 2.48
N GLU A 170 -3.89 15.99 3.22
CA GLU A 170 -4.68 16.55 4.32
C GLU A 170 -6.04 17.09 3.85
N LYS A 171 -6.08 17.78 2.72
CA LYS A 171 -7.33 18.24 2.11
C LYS A 171 -8.28 17.07 1.77
N ILE A 172 -7.74 15.98 1.21
CA ILE A 172 -8.50 14.76 0.89
C ILE A 172 -9.09 14.15 2.16
N LEU A 173 -8.26 13.94 3.19
CA LEU A 173 -8.71 13.38 4.47
C LEU A 173 -9.82 14.18 5.12
N LYS A 174 -9.75 15.52 5.01
CA LYS A 174 -10.78 16.44 5.51
C LYS A 174 -12.04 16.41 4.65
N THR A 175 -11.91 16.33 3.33
CA THR A 175 -13.05 16.40 2.39
C THR A 175 -13.85 15.10 2.39
N PHE A 176 -13.18 13.97 2.56
CA PHE A 176 -13.77 12.64 2.52
C PHE A 176 -13.56 11.89 3.86
N PRO A 177 -14.25 12.30 4.94
CA PRO A 177 -13.97 11.78 6.28
C PRO A 177 -14.35 10.30 6.48
N SER A 178 -15.18 9.74 5.61
CA SER A 178 -15.56 8.32 5.64
C SER A 178 -14.68 7.45 4.72
N LEU A 179 -13.88 8.05 3.83
CA LEU A 179 -12.97 7.35 2.96
C LEU A 179 -11.78 6.81 3.75
N LYS A 180 -11.53 5.51 3.66
CA LYS A 180 -10.32 4.91 4.24
C LYS A 180 -9.15 5.11 3.27
N VAL A 181 -8.23 6.00 3.62
CA VAL A 181 -7.04 6.31 2.82
C VAL A 181 -5.85 5.56 3.42
N ILE A 182 -5.23 4.68 2.63
CA ILE A 182 -4.06 3.91 3.04
C ILE A 182 -2.84 4.52 2.37
N GLY A 183 -2.00 5.18 3.17
CA GLY A 183 -0.76 5.81 2.71
C GLY A 183 0.34 4.79 2.48
N HIS A 184 1.01 4.90 1.35
CA HIS A 184 2.08 4.02 0.89
C HIS A 184 3.17 4.81 0.17
N SER A 185 4.33 4.20 -0.03
CA SER A 185 5.50 4.66 -0.79
C SER A 185 6.51 5.54 -0.05
N GLY A 186 7.61 5.85 -0.74
CA GLY A 186 8.65 6.76 -0.24
C GLY A 186 8.11 8.16 0.03
N GLY A 187 7.29 8.72 -0.88
CA GLY A 187 6.71 10.05 -0.71
C GLY A 187 5.80 10.18 0.52
N PHE A 188 5.26 9.07 1.02
CA PHE A 188 4.53 9.01 2.28
C PHE A 188 5.48 8.83 3.47
N TRP A 189 6.30 7.77 3.47
CA TRP A 189 7.09 7.39 4.63
C TRP A 189 8.25 8.35 4.94
N HIS A 190 8.75 9.09 3.95
CA HIS A 190 9.79 10.11 4.17
C HIS A 190 9.29 11.29 5.03
N GLU A 191 7.98 11.53 5.09
CA GLU A 191 7.35 12.55 5.95
C GLU A 191 7.44 12.26 7.47
N LEU A 192 8.07 11.15 7.84
CA LEU A 192 8.52 10.91 9.21
C LEU A 192 9.78 11.72 9.57
N SER A 193 10.42 12.40 8.60
CA SER A 193 11.62 13.21 8.83
C SER A 193 11.24 14.67 8.92
N SER A 194 11.68 15.34 9.99
CA SER A 194 11.37 16.75 10.27
C SER A 194 12.16 17.72 9.39
N ASN A 195 13.33 17.29 8.87
CA ASN A 195 14.20 18.08 7.99
C ASN A 195 13.97 17.80 6.50
N LEU A 196 12.80 17.29 6.16
CA LEU A 196 12.45 16.98 4.77
C LEU A 196 12.27 18.28 3.95
N THR A 197 12.94 18.35 2.81
CA THR A 197 12.77 19.39 1.79
C THR A 197 12.42 18.77 0.46
N GLN A 198 11.98 19.57 -0.50
CA GLN A 198 11.67 19.06 -1.83
C GLN A 198 12.92 18.47 -2.52
N GLU A 199 14.10 19.03 -2.25
CA GLU A 199 15.37 18.57 -2.84
C GLU A 199 15.82 17.22 -2.29
N ASN A 200 15.62 16.97 -0.96
CA ASN A 200 16.06 15.73 -0.33
C ASN A 200 14.98 14.66 -0.19
N ARG A 201 13.76 14.93 -0.65
CA ARG A 201 12.62 14.02 -0.49
C ARG A 201 12.77 12.70 -1.24
N GLN A 202 13.58 12.67 -2.30
CA GLN A 202 13.87 11.44 -3.04
C GLN A 202 14.91 10.56 -2.35
N ASP A 203 15.69 11.12 -1.44
CA ASP A 203 16.77 10.40 -0.78
C ASP A 203 16.23 9.45 0.29
N ALA A 204 16.92 8.33 0.45
CA ALA A 204 16.60 7.39 1.51
C ALA A 204 16.77 8.03 2.89
N GLN A 205 15.69 8.13 3.65
CA GLN A 205 15.68 8.71 4.99
C GLN A 205 16.13 7.67 6.02
N THR A 206 17.37 7.78 6.50
CA THR A 206 18.00 6.81 7.42
C THR A 206 18.24 7.34 8.83
N SER A 207 18.06 8.64 9.07
CA SER A 207 18.20 9.26 10.39
C SER A 207 17.12 8.78 11.35
N LYS A 208 17.34 8.96 12.66
CA LYS A 208 16.30 8.76 13.67
C LYS A 208 15.08 9.63 13.38
N VAL A 209 13.93 9.14 13.80
CA VAL A 209 12.67 9.86 13.64
C VAL A 209 12.50 10.85 14.79
N GLU A 210 12.34 12.11 14.46
CA GLU A 210 12.12 13.16 15.45
C GLU A 210 10.64 13.29 15.82
N ASP A 211 10.39 13.83 17.02
CA ASP A 211 9.04 14.16 17.45
C ASP A 211 8.43 15.28 16.57
N GLY A 212 7.09 15.25 16.40
CA GLY A 212 6.40 16.27 15.59
C GLY A 212 6.46 16.02 14.08
N ASN A 213 6.82 14.81 13.65
CA ASN A 213 6.79 14.46 12.23
C ASN A 213 5.35 14.45 11.67
N ARG A 214 5.26 14.69 10.36
CA ARG A 214 3.98 14.94 9.69
C ARG A 214 3.03 13.75 9.68
N ILE A 215 3.54 12.54 9.55
CA ILE A 215 2.68 11.33 9.52
C ILE A 215 1.95 11.15 10.86
N VAL A 216 2.67 11.28 11.97
CA VAL A 216 2.06 11.16 13.31
C VAL A 216 1.02 12.24 13.53
N GLU A 217 1.29 13.50 13.12
CA GLU A 217 0.34 14.61 13.20
C GLU A 217 -0.95 14.29 12.42
N LEU A 218 -0.82 13.88 11.14
CA LEU A 218 -1.96 13.54 10.29
C LEU A 218 -2.75 12.35 10.85
N MET A 219 -2.08 11.31 11.32
CA MET A 219 -2.76 10.15 11.90
C MET A 219 -3.50 10.47 13.20
N ARG A 220 -2.99 11.39 14.02
CA ARG A 220 -3.72 11.86 15.22
C ARG A 220 -4.94 12.68 14.86
N LYS A 221 -4.82 13.52 13.84
CA LYS A 221 -5.88 14.45 13.41
C LYS A 221 -6.98 13.77 12.60
N TYR A 222 -6.62 12.80 11.76
CA TYR A 222 -7.54 12.18 10.80
C TYR A 222 -7.68 10.67 11.04
N PRO A 223 -8.81 10.22 11.60
CA PRO A 223 -9.04 8.80 11.90
C PRO A 223 -9.18 7.92 10.65
N ASN A 224 -9.41 8.51 9.49
CA ASN A 224 -9.55 7.85 8.19
C ASN A 224 -8.23 7.67 7.44
N LEU A 225 -7.08 8.08 8.03
CA LEU A 225 -5.76 7.77 7.51
C LEU A 225 -5.25 6.46 8.13
N TYR A 226 -4.83 5.55 7.28
CA TYR A 226 -4.23 4.25 7.57
C TYR A 226 -2.85 4.17 6.92
N CYS A 227 -2.02 3.21 7.34
CA CYS A 227 -0.69 3.00 6.81
C CYS A 227 -0.50 1.57 6.31
N ASP A 228 0.13 1.46 5.16
CA ASP A 228 0.72 0.25 4.61
C ASP A 228 2.23 0.29 4.84
N ILE A 229 2.76 -0.70 5.57
CA ILE A 229 4.18 -0.80 5.90
C ILE A 229 4.99 -1.62 4.88
N SER A 230 4.44 -1.84 3.71
CA SER A 230 5.09 -2.57 2.63
C SER A 230 6.25 -1.81 1.97
N ALA A 231 6.90 -2.43 1.00
CA ALA A 231 8.04 -1.93 0.26
C ALA A 231 9.31 -1.69 1.10
N GLN A 232 10.38 -1.33 0.40
CA GLN A 232 11.63 -0.89 1.03
C GLN A 232 11.40 0.38 1.88
N SER A 233 10.52 1.27 1.44
CA SER A 233 10.23 2.53 2.14
C SER A 233 9.56 2.30 3.49
N GLY A 234 8.54 1.45 3.58
CA GLY A 234 7.88 1.11 4.84
C GLY A 234 8.81 0.33 5.78
N ALA A 235 9.56 -0.65 5.25
CA ALA A 235 10.55 -1.39 6.02
C ALA A 235 11.61 -0.46 6.62
N THR A 236 12.22 0.42 5.81
CA THR A 236 13.23 1.38 6.28
C THR A 236 12.64 2.35 7.30
N ALA A 237 11.44 2.86 7.07
CA ALA A 237 10.76 3.79 7.96
C ALA A 237 10.63 3.25 9.38
N LEU A 238 10.27 1.98 9.53
CA LEU A 238 10.12 1.34 10.83
C LEU A 238 11.46 0.84 11.41
N MET A 239 12.33 0.26 10.58
CA MET A 239 13.55 -0.39 11.08
C MET A 239 14.65 0.61 11.46
N ARG A 240 14.64 1.85 10.94
CA ARG A 240 15.67 2.87 11.20
C ARG A 240 15.67 3.40 12.64
N ASP A 241 14.51 3.33 13.32
CA ASP A 241 14.37 3.80 14.70
C ASP A 241 13.39 2.90 15.49
N LYS A 242 13.95 1.95 16.22
CA LYS A 242 13.16 0.97 17.01
C LYS A 242 12.31 1.65 18.09
N GLU A 243 12.84 2.67 18.77
CA GLU A 243 12.11 3.34 19.87
C GLU A 243 10.88 4.07 19.33
N PHE A 244 11.04 4.81 18.23
CA PHE A 244 9.93 5.43 17.52
C PHE A 244 8.93 4.37 17.08
N THR A 245 9.38 3.28 16.44
CA THR A 245 8.52 2.23 15.93
C THR A 245 7.65 1.62 17.02
N LEU A 246 8.19 1.32 18.18
CA LEU A 246 7.40 0.80 19.30
C LEU A 246 6.31 1.78 19.75
N LYS A 247 6.61 3.06 19.84
CA LYS A 247 5.63 4.11 20.17
C LYS A 247 4.55 4.19 19.10
N PHE A 248 4.96 4.27 17.84
CA PHE A 248 4.08 4.38 16.67
C PHE A 248 3.13 3.18 16.52
N LEU A 249 3.65 1.96 16.58
CA LEU A 249 2.85 0.74 16.45
C LEU A 249 1.86 0.55 17.62
N ASN A 250 2.22 0.96 18.83
CA ASN A 250 1.28 0.92 19.96
C ASN A 250 0.18 1.98 19.81
N GLU A 251 0.53 3.23 19.50
CA GLU A 251 -0.43 4.32 19.35
C GLU A 251 -1.41 4.06 18.19
N PHE A 252 -0.91 3.62 17.07
CA PHE A 252 -1.71 3.41 15.84
C PHE A 252 -1.99 1.94 15.54
N SER A 253 -1.96 1.09 16.57
CA SER A 253 -2.12 -0.36 16.42
C SER A 253 -3.34 -0.82 15.63
N ASN A 254 -4.39 -0.01 15.56
CA ASN A 254 -5.62 -0.31 14.82
C ASN A 254 -5.65 0.24 13.37
N ARG A 255 -4.58 0.91 12.92
CA ARG A 255 -4.57 1.62 11.61
C ARG A 255 -3.35 1.35 10.76
N VAL A 256 -2.42 0.52 11.23
CA VAL A 256 -1.25 0.07 10.48
C VAL A 256 -1.49 -1.35 10.01
N MET A 257 -1.16 -1.65 8.76
CA MET A 257 -1.35 -2.96 8.15
C MET A 257 -0.06 -3.44 7.49
N TYR A 258 0.19 -4.74 7.63
CA TYR A 258 1.31 -5.42 7.01
C TYR A 258 1.09 -5.60 5.52
N GLY A 259 2.12 -5.30 4.74
CA GLY A 259 2.20 -5.54 3.31
C GLY A 259 3.62 -5.91 2.89
N CYS A 260 3.76 -6.49 1.71
CA CYS A 260 5.04 -6.89 1.13
C CYS A 260 5.44 -6.03 -0.06
N ASP A 261 4.50 -5.54 -0.85
CA ASP A 261 4.73 -4.91 -2.15
C ASP A 261 5.60 -5.81 -3.05
N ILE A 262 5.15 -7.07 -3.17
CA ILE A 262 5.85 -8.05 -4.00
C ILE A 262 5.63 -7.69 -5.46
N CYS A 263 6.69 -7.29 -6.14
CA CYS A 263 6.71 -7.00 -7.57
C CYS A 263 7.86 -7.73 -8.29
N LEU A 264 8.88 -8.19 -7.56
CA LEU A 264 10.03 -8.91 -8.09
C LEU A 264 10.19 -10.29 -7.44
N PRO A 265 10.60 -11.33 -8.19
CA PRO A 265 10.70 -12.71 -7.68
C PRO A 265 11.70 -12.91 -6.52
N HIS A 266 12.65 -12.00 -6.36
CA HIS A 266 13.76 -12.15 -5.40
C HIS A 266 13.82 -11.00 -4.38
N GLN A 267 12.69 -10.43 -4.06
CA GLN A 267 12.55 -9.37 -3.09
C GLN A 267 12.95 -9.82 -1.67
N THR A 268 13.81 -9.06 -0.98
CA THR A 268 14.36 -9.44 0.33
C THR A 268 13.88 -8.58 1.50
N PHE A 269 13.48 -7.33 1.28
CA PHE A 269 13.08 -6.43 2.35
C PHE A 269 11.84 -6.90 3.13
N SER A 270 10.92 -7.64 2.48
CA SER A 270 9.75 -8.22 3.16
C SER A 270 10.15 -9.22 4.24
N PHE A 271 11.25 -9.97 4.04
CA PHE A 271 11.79 -10.87 5.05
C PHE A 271 12.43 -10.10 6.22
N ALA A 272 13.13 -9.02 5.93
CA ALA A 272 13.74 -8.18 6.95
C ALA A 272 12.69 -7.55 7.86
N LEU A 273 11.63 -6.97 7.28
CA LEU A 273 10.53 -6.39 8.05
C LEU A 273 9.78 -7.43 8.89
N ALA A 274 9.45 -8.59 8.29
CA ALA A 274 8.78 -9.67 9.03
C ALA A 274 9.63 -10.15 10.21
N GLY A 275 10.92 -10.40 9.98
CA GLY A 275 11.86 -10.81 11.03
C GLY A 275 12.01 -9.77 12.14
N PHE A 276 12.09 -8.48 11.78
CA PHE A 276 12.15 -7.39 12.74
C PHE A 276 10.91 -7.33 13.65
N LEU A 277 9.70 -7.40 13.07
CA LEU A 277 8.46 -7.39 13.86
C LEU A 277 8.34 -8.63 14.77
N GLU A 278 8.73 -9.80 14.28
CA GLU A 278 8.73 -11.04 15.06
C GLU A 278 9.76 -10.97 16.21
N GLU A 279 10.94 -10.41 15.97
CA GLU A 279 11.97 -10.20 16.99
C GLU A 279 11.49 -9.30 18.13
N LEU A 280 10.78 -8.20 17.82
CA LEU A 280 10.21 -7.31 18.83
C LEU A 280 9.23 -8.06 19.76
N VAL A 281 8.43 -8.95 19.19
CA VAL A 281 7.51 -9.78 20.00
C VAL A 281 8.26 -10.80 20.83
N LEU A 282 9.23 -11.50 20.26
CA LEU A 282 10.02 -12.52 20.97
C LEU A 282 10.81 -11.92 22.14
N LYS A 283 11.26 -10.67 22.02
CA LYS A 283 11.92 -9.92 23.10
C LYS A 283 10.93 -9.33 24.12
N GLY A 284 9.61 -9.44 23.89
CA GLY A 284 8.60 -8.85 24.78
C GLY A 284 8.50 -7.33 24.66
N GLU A 285 9.11 -6.71 23.64
CA GLU A 285 9.07 -5.27 23.39
C GLU A 285 7.77 -4.84 22.69
N LEU A 286 7.18 -5.72 21.86
CA LEU A 286 5.87 -5.55 21.24
C LEU A 286 4.92 -6.64 21.72
N SER A 287 3.68 -6.30 22.08
CA SER A 287 2.71 -7.29 22.52
C SER A 287 2.22 -8.16 21.35
N VAL A 288 1.90 -9.43 21.64
CA VAL A 288 1.31 -10.35 20.65
C VAL A 288 0.00 -9.80 20.08
N GLU A 289 -0.78 -9.11 20.91
CA GLU A 289 -2.04 -8.48 20.47
C GLU A 289 -1.80 -7.40 19.42
N VAL A 290 -0.85 -6.49 19.66
CA VAL A 290 -0.51 -5.44 18.69
C VAL A 290 0.05 -6.06 17.40
N TYR A 291 0.96 -7.02 17.52
CA TYR A 291 1.49 -7.75 16.37
C TYR A 291 0.38 -8.38 15.54
N LYS A 292 -0.55 -9.11 16.16
CA LYS A 292 -1.68 -9.74 15.48
C LYS A 292 -2.58 -8.74 14.76
N LYS A 293 -2.84 -7.58 15.37
CA LYS A 293 -3.57 -6.48 14.70
C LYS A 293 -2.84 -6.04 13.43
N LEU A 294 -1.55 -5.79 13.52
CA LEU A 294 -0.73 -5.31 12.40
C LEU A 294 -0.71 -6.29 11.23
N VAL A 295 -0.43 -7.56 11.53
CA VAL A 295 -0.18 -8.55 10.48
C VAL A 295 -1.44 -9.25 9.98
N ARG A 296 -2.61 -9.04 10.61
CA ARG A 296 -3.83 -9.77 10.28
C ARG A 296 -5.13 -9.00 10.52
N ASP A 297 -5.44 -8.71 11.79
CA ASP A 297 -6.81 -8.33 12.19
C ASP A 297 -7.25 -7.00 11.57
N ASN A 298 -6.32 -6.04 11.39
CA ASN A 298 -6.61 -4.78 10.74
C ASN A 298 -7.00 -4.97 9.27
N ALA A 299 -6.26 -5.79 8.53
CA ALA A 299 -6.59 -6.09 7.13
C ALA A 299 -8.01 -6.68 7.01
N ILE A 300 -8.34 -7.68 7.83
CA ILE A 300 -9.67 -8.29 7.85
C ILE A 300 -10.75 -7.24 8.11
N ARG A 301 -10.59 -6.44 9.14
CA ARG A 301 -11.58 -5.44 9.55
C ARG A 301 -11.72 -4.28 8.58
N ILE A 302 -10.59 -3.70 8.15
CA ILE A 302 -10.57 -2.47 7.33
C ILE A 302 -11.01 -2.76 5.90
N LEU A 303 -10.54 -3.87 5.34
CA LEU A 303 -10.84 -4.28 3.98
C LEU A 303 -12.07 -5.20 3.88
N LYS A 304 -12.70 -5.54 5.02
CA LYS A 304 -13.86 -6.44 5.10
C LYS A 304 -13.61 -7.77 4.37
N LEU A 305 -12.50 -8.44 4.73
CA LEU A 305 -12.11 -9.69 4.10
C LEU A 305 -12.92 -10.86 4.65
N ASP A 306 -13.42 -11.70 3.74
CA ASP A 306 -14.12 -12.94 4.05
C ASP A 306 -13.07 -14.06 4.21
N MET A 307 -12.72 -14.41 5.47
CA MET A 307 -11.66 -15.37 5.80
C MET A 307 -12.20 -16.79 5.92
#